data_a528f0f9b49cf047040dcf384d7175d3
#
_entry.id   a528f0f9b49cf047040dcf384d7175d3
#
_cell.length_a   1.000
_cell.length_b   1.000
_cell.length_c   1.000
_cell.angle_alpha   90.00
_cell.angle_beta   90.00
_cell.angle_gamma   90.00
#
_symmetry.space_group_name_H-M   'P 1'
#
loop_
_entity.id
_entity.type
_entity.pdbx_description
1 polymer ?
#
loop_
_entity_poly.entity_id
_entity_poly.type
_entity_poly.pdbx_seq_one_letter_code
_entity_poly.pdbx_strand_id
1 'polypeptide(L)'
;METSIYLLVVLIEYVLLVTTSAPFLMANRFTKFPNLGIGVWFGLFFSAMLSGVLAVGIAAWSIVETWYRLQEATDPWLILSASFAPWVMLGLAGILLALSNQKLEPMFRAAQKLDLLNMLARREVETFHKAKVYELDVPGYLALTKDYSIYLSKAVFELPERQLNAVLWHEYGHIRLGHQRLKRFTSLMMQLAPWLVVSRGFSYEIAKLCELAADKYALRKVYSKDLIEARRLFS
;
A
#
# COMPACT_ATOMS: atom_id res chain seq x y z
N MET A 1 36.62 3.46 -1.13
CA MET A 1 35.96 2.63 -2.15
C MET A 1 35.43 1.32 -1.60
N GLU A 2 36.21 0.52 -0.90
CA GLU A 2 35.71 -0.76 -0.34
C GLU A 2 34.53 -0.55 0.61
N THR A 3 34.63 0.36 1.55
CA THR A 3 33.56 0.65 2.52
C THR A 3 32.26 1.11 1.84
N SER A 4 32.38 1.92 0.77
CA SER A 4 31.23 2.41 0.00
C SER A 4 30.55 1.28 -0.77
N ILE A 5 31.34 0.35 -1.34
CA ILE A 5 30.82 -0.82 -2.05
C ILE A 5 30.11 -1.77 -1.06
N TYR A 6 30.70 -2.09 0.09
CA TYR A 6 30.04 -2.92 1.10
C TYR A 6 28.73 -2.32 1.57
N LEU A 7 28.70 -1.03 1.84
CA LEU A 7 27.47 -0.34 2.25
C LEU A 7 26.42 -0.38 1.15
N LEU A 8 26.81 -0.20 -0.10
CA LEU A 8 25.92 -0.31 -1.26
C LEU A 8 25.30 -1.73 -1.35
N VAL A 9 26.12 -2.78 -1.21
CA VAL A 9 25.65 -4.17 -1.22
C VAL A 9 24.60 -4.38 -0.12
N VAL A 10 24.89 -3.99 1.11
CA VAL A 10 23.98 -4.14 2.25
C VAL A 10 22.66 -3.41 2.00
N LEU A 11 22.69 -2.19 1.44
CA LEU A 11 21.48 -1.45 1.13
C LEU A 11 20.65 -2.12 0.03
N ILE A 12 21.29 -2.62 -1.02
CA ILE A 12 20.62 -3.36 -2.10
C ILE A 12 20.00 -4.66 -1.57
N GLU A 13 20.77 -5.45 -0.80
CA GLU A 13 20.28 -6.68 -0.18
C GLU A 13 19.08 -6.41 0.73
N TYR A 14 19.14 -5.35 1.52
CA TYR A 14 18.02 -4.93 2.38
C TYR A 14 16.77 -4.62 1.55
N VAL A 15 16.90 -3.81 0.49
CA VAL A 15 15.76 -3.48 -0.41
C VAL A 15 15.19 -4.76 -1.03
N LEU A 16 16.03 -5.65 -1.56
CA LEU A 16 15.61 -6.92 -2.15
C LEU A 16 14.91 -7.81 -1.12
N LEU A 17 15.48 -7.95 0.07
CA LEU A 17 14.91 -8.76 1.14
C LEU A 17 13.55 -8.22 1.58
N VAL A 18 13.44 -6.93 1.85
CA VAL A 18 12.17 -6.31 2.27
C VAL A 18 11.14 -6.44 1.17
N THR A 19 11.50 -6.18 -0.10
CA THR A 19 10.55 -6.19 -1.21
C THR A 19 10.05 -7.60 -1.54
N THR A 20 10.90 -8.61 -1.45
CA THR A 20 10.52 -9.99 -1.80
C THR A 20 9.91 -10.75 -0.62
N SER A 21 10.42 -10.55 0.59
CA SER A 21 10.05 -11.37 1.76
C SER A 21 8.91 -10.79 2.58
N ALA A 22 8.81 -9.45 2.69
CA ALA A 22 7.79 -8.83 3.55
C ALA A 22 6.35 -9.24 3.19
N PRO A 23 5.93 -9.30 1.91
CA PRO A 23 4.57 -9.73 1.55
C PRO A 23 4.25 -11.14 2.05
N PHE A 24 5.21 -12.06 2.06
CA PHE A 24 5.01 -13.43 2.51
C PHE A 24 5.10 -13.56 4.04
N LEU A 25 6.08 -12.92 4.66
CA LEU A 25 6.31 -13.02 6.09
C LEU A 25 5.29 -12.28 6.94
N MET A 26 4.77 -11.16 6.40
CA MET A 26 3.86 -10.27 7.12
C MET A 26 2.38 -10.52 6.79
N ALA A 27 2.08 -11.30 5.73
CA ALA A 27 0.71 -11.67 5.39
C ALA A 27 -0.03 -12.26 6.59
N ASN A 28 -1.23 -11.74 6.85
CA ASN A 28 -2.13 -12.21 7.92
C ASN A 28 -1.63 -12.08 9.38
N ARG A 29 -0.39 -11.63 9.63
CA ARG A 29 0.12 -11.53 11.02
C ARG A 29 -0.56 -10.45 11.85
N PHE A 30 -1.08 -9.41 11.21
CA PHE A 30 -1.64 -8.25 11.87
C PHE A 30 -3.18 -8.23 11.94
N THR A 31 -3.84 -9.35 11.68
CA THR A 31 -5.31 -9.44 11.73
C THR A 31 -5.88 -9.04 13.09
N LYS A 32 -5.19 -9.37 14.19
CA LYS A 32 -5.57 -8.99 15.56
C LYS A 32 -5.30 -7.51 15.88
N PHE A 33 -4.30 -6.91 15.25
CA PHE A 33 -3.85 -5.54 15.50
C PHE A 33 -3.66 -4.75 14.20
N PRO A 34 -4.75 -4.47 13.44
CA PRO A 34 -4.65 -3.92 12.10
C PRO A 34 -3.95 -2.55 12.05
N ASN A 35 -4.16 -1.67 13.03
CA ASN A 35 -3.51 -0.36 13.08
C ASN A 35 -1.98 -0.47 13.25
N LEU A 36 -1.52 -1.44 14.06
CA LEU A 36 -0.10 -1.72 14.20
C LEU A 36 0.47 -2.27 12.88
N GLY A 37 -0.27 -3.16 12.23
CA GLY A 37 0.09 -3.67 10.90
C GLY A 37 0.27 -2.57 9.86
N ILE A 38 -0.63 -1.60 9.81
CA ILE A 38 -0.52 -0.42 8.95
C ILE A 38 0.80 0.32 9.23
N GLY A 39 1.10 0.61 10.51
CA GLY A 39 2.35 1.28 10.89
C GLY A 39 3.61 0.51 10.47
N VAL A 40 3.63 -0.81 10.67
CA VAL A 40 4.76 -1.67 10.29
C VAL A 40 4.96 -1.67 8.77
N TRP A 41 3.89 -1.79 7.99
CA TRP A 41 3.98 -1.76 6.54
C TRP A 41 4.50 -0.41 6.02
N PHE A 42 4.06 0.71 6.60
CA PHE A 42 4.62 2.02 6.27
C PHE A 42 6.10 2.12 6.64
N GLY A 43 6.50 1.64 7.82
CA GLY A 43 7.89 1.60 8.24
C GLY A 43 8.77 0.83 7.27
N LEU A 44 8.36 -0.37 6.85
CA LEU A 44 9.07 -1.19 5.86
C LEU A 44 9.17 -0.50 4.50
N PHE A 45 8.08 0.11 4.03
CA PHE A 45 8.07 0.84 2.77
C PHE A 45 9.05 2.03 2.79
N PHE A 46 8.98 2.88 3.82
CA PHE A 46 9.85 4.03 3.93
C PHE A 46 11.31 3.65 4.12
N SER A 47 11.61 2.61 4.91
CA SER A 47 12.99 2.14 5.08
C SER A 47 13.57 1.59 3.77
N ALA A 48 12.80 0.85 2.99
CA ALA A 48 13.22 0.37 1.68
C ALA A 48 13.45 1.52 0.69
N MET A 49 12.53 2.51 0.68
CA MET A 49 12.68 3.71 -0.16
C MET A 49 13.92 4.51 0.21
N LEU A 50 14.15 4.75 1.50
CA LEU A 50 15.33 5.46 2.00
C LEU A 50 16.62 4.71 1.63
N SER A 51 16.65 3.38 1.82
CA SER A 51 17.80 2.56 1.45
C SER A 51 18.10 2.63 -0.05
N GLY A 52 17.08 2.63 -0.90
CA GLY A 52 17.25 2.81 -2.35
C GLY A 52 17.83 4.18 -2.70
N VAL A 53 17.34 5.25 -2.09
CA VAL A 53 17.85 6.62 -2.30
C VAL A 53 19.31 6.72 -1.84
N LEU A 54 19.64 6.15 -0.67
CA LEU A 54 21.01 6.12 -0.15
C LEU A 54 21.93 5.31 -1.06
N ALA A 55 21.48 4.18 -1.60
CA ALA A 55 22.25 3.37 -2.54
C ALA A 55 22.61 4.15 -3.82
N VAL A 56 21.63 4.89 -4.39
CA VAL A 56 21.88 5.78 -5.53
C VAL A 56 22.84 6.91 -5.15
N GLY A 57 22.70 7.49 -3.96
CA GLY A 57 23.60 8.53 -3.46
C GLY A 57 25.04 8.04 -3.32
N ILE A 58 25.26 6.81 -2.82
CA ILE A 58 26.60 6.19 -2.72
C ILE A 58 27.16 5.93 -4.11
N ALA A 59 26.36 5.43 -5.06
CA ALA A 59 26.81 5.23 -6.43
C ALA A 59 27.18 6.56 -7.11
N ALA A 60 26.43 7.63 -6.89
CA ALA A 60 26.79 8.96 -7.38
C ALA A 60 28.07 9.48 -6.75
N TRP A 61 28.24 9.28 -5.43
CA TRP A 61 29.48 9.66 -4.73
C TRP A 61 30.70 8.93 -5.26
N SER A 62 30.56 7.67 -5.70
CA SER A 62 31.66 6.90 -6.30
C SER A 62 32.26 7.57 -7.54
N ILE A 63 31.48 8.36 -8.30
CA ILE A 63 31.99 9.14 -9.45
C ILE A 63 32.94 10.22 -8.97
N VAL A 64 32.56 10.94 -7.91
CA VAL A 64 33.38 12.00 -7.31
C VAL A 64 34.68 11.42 -6.76
N GLU A 65 34.60 10.31 -6.04
CA GLU A 65 35.76 9.61 -5.49
C GLU A 65 36.70 9.13 -6.62
N THR A 66 36.13 8.61 -7.71
CA THR A 66 36.90 8.18 -8.88
C THR A 66 37.66 9.34 -9.51
N TRP A 67 37.02 10.50 -9.63
CA TRP A 67 37.66 11.71 -10.18
C TRP A 67 38.91 12.11 -9.39
N TYR A 68 38.84 12.12 -8.08
CA TYR A 68 40.01 12.44 -7.23
C TYR A 68 41.12 11.38 -7.36
N ARG A 69 40.77 10.10 -7.41
CA ARG A 69 41.73 9.00 -7.51
C ARG A 69 42.42 8.93 -8.89
N LEU A 70 41.77 9.32 -9.97
CA LEU A 70 42.36 9.35 -11.30
C LEU A 70 43.51 10.35 -11.40
N GLN A 71 43.53 11.39 -10.59
CA GLN A 71 44.62 12.38 -10.57
C GLN A 71 45.93 11.81 -10.00
N GLU A 72 45.84 10.77 -9.16
CA GLU A 72 47.00 10.15 -8.50
C GLU A 72 47.27 8.72 -8.98
N ALA A 73 46.55 8.25 -10.00
CA ALA A 73 46.53 6.85 -10.39
C ALA A 73 47.75 6.45 -11.25
N THR A 74 48.34 5.32 -10.90
CA THR A 74 49.30 4.61 -11.72
C THR A 74 48.63 3.77 -12.81
N ASP A 75 47.40 3.31 -12.59
CA ASP A 75 46.58 2.56 -13.56
C ASP A 75 45.16 3.16 -13.67
N PRO A 76 44.91 4.08 -14.59
CA PRO A 76 43.63 4.72 -14.80
C PRO A 76 42.49 3.74 -15.17
N TRP A 77 42.83 2.68 -15.93
CA TRP A 77 41.82 1.72 -16.40
C TRP A 77 41.21 0.89 -15.27
N LEU A 78 42.02 0.50 -14.31
CA LEU A 78 41.57 -0.22 -13.14
C LEU A 78 40.60 0.62 -12.29
N ILE A 79 40.92 1.92 -12.14
CA ILE A 79 40.05 2.83 -11.37
C ILE A 79 38.74 3.09 -12.12
N LEU A 80 38.79 3.32 -13.43
CA LEU A 80 37.58 3.50 -14.23
C LEU A 80 36.66 2.27 -14.18
N SER A 81 37.24 1.07 -14.39
CA SER A 81 36.46 -0.16 -14.34
C SER A 81 35.80 -0.37 -12.96
N ALA A 82 36.51 -0.10 -11.87
CA ALA A 82 35.98 -0.19 -10.52
C ALA A 82 34.86 0.83 -10.26
N SER A 83 34.89 2.00 -10.89
CA SER A 83 33.85 3.02 -10.75
C SER A 83 32.51 2.63 -11.35
N PHE A 84 32.50 1.73 -12.33
CA PHE A 84 31.27 1.22 -12.95
C PHE A 84 30.59 0.14 -12.09
N ALA A 85 31.30 -0.53 -11.20
CA ALA A 85 30.76 -1.61 -10.40
C ALA A 85 29.47 -1.24 -9.61
N PRO A 86 29.38 -0.09 -8.91
CA PRO A 86 28.16 0.35 -8.22
C PRO A 86 26.97 0.49 -9.18
N TRP A 87 27.17 1.00 -10.38
CA TRP A 87 26.12 1.21 -11.38
C TRP A 87 25.65 -0.10 -11.99
N VAL A 88 26.55 -1.04 -12.25
CA VAL A 88 26.20 -2.39 -12.70
C VAL A 88 25.37 -3.10 -11.62
N MET A 89 25.76 -2.99 -10.36
CA MET A 89 25.02 -3.57 -9.23
C MET A 89 23.61 -2.98 -9.10
N LEU A 90 23.47 -1.66 -9.20
CA LEU A 90 22.16 -0.99 -9.19
C LEU A 90 21.30 -1.42 -10.39
N GLY A 91 21.92 -1.54 -11.59
CA GLY A 91 21.23 -2.02 -12.79
C GLY A 91 20.71 -3.45 -12.63
N LEU A 92 21.54 -4.37 -12.15
CA LEU A 92 21.14 -5.75 -11.87
C LEU A 92 20.04 -5.82 -10.81
N ALA A 93 20.17 -5.07 -9.72
CA ALA A 93 19.11 -4.97 -8.69
C ALA A 93 17.80 -4.45 -9.28
N GLY A 94 17.85 -3.42 -10.14
CA GLY A 94 16.69 -2.89 -10.85
C GLY A 94 16.03 -3.93 -11.76
N ILE A 95 16.81 -4.72 -12.50
CA ILE A 95 16.29 -5.82 -13.33
C ILE A 95 15.60 -6.88 -12.48
N LEU A 96 16.22 -7.32 -11.38
CA LEU A 96 15.63 -8.29 -10.45
C LEU A 96 14.33 -7.79 -9.87
N LEU A 97 14.25 -6.51 -9.47
CA LEU A 97 13.04 -5.87 -9.01
C LEU A 97 11.95 -5.82 -10.10
N ALA A 98 12.31 -5.48 -11.32
CA ALA A 98 11.38 -5.43 -12.46
C ALA A 98 10.81 -6.82 -12.79
N LEU A 99 11.64 -7.87 -12.81
CA LEU A 99 11.21 -9.25 -13.05
C LEU A 99 10.28 -9.76 -11.94
N SER A 100 10.60 -9.46 -10.68
CA SER A 100 9.74 -9.79 -9.55
C SER A 100 8.39 -9.06 -9.64
N ASN A 101 8.39 -7.81 -10.11
CA ASN A 101 7.18 -7.02 -10.31
C ASN A 101 6.26 -7.62 -11.38
N GLN A 102 6.79 -8.08 -12.51
CA GLN A 102 5.99 -8.73 -13.57
C GLN A 102 5.24 -9.96 -13.09
N LYS A 103 5.85 -10.77 -12.24
CA LYS A 103 5.20 -11.98 -11.68
C LYS A 103 4.07 -11.66 -10.70
N LEU A 104 4.15 -10.56 -9.96
CA LEU A 104 3.18 -10.18 -8.93
C LEU A 104 2.03 -9.32 -9.48
N GLU A 105 2.19 -8.69 -10.67
CA GLU A 105 1.22 -7.79 -11.27
C GLU A 105 -0.19 -8.38 -11.49
N PRO A 106 -0.35 -9.62 -12.01
CA PRO A 106 -1.68 -10.20 -12.25
C PRO A 106 -2.49 -10.39 -10.97
N MET A 107 -1.81 -10.67 -9.84
CA MET A 107 -2.47 -10.90 -8.54
C MET A 107 -3.11 -9.63 -7.97
N PHE A 108 -2.62 -8.44 -8.37
CA PHE A 108 -3.06 -7.17 -7.79
C PHE A 108 -3.98 -6.34 -8.68
N ARG A 109 -4.03 -6.60 -10.00
CA ARG A 109 -4.91 -5.87 -10.95
C ARG A 109 -6.40 -6.12 -10.74
N ALA A 110 -6.79 -7.26 -10.17
CA ALA A 110 -8.20 -7.60 -9.94
C ALA A 110 -8.90 -6.68 -8.93
N ALA A 111 -8.13 -5.95 -8.09
CA ALA A 111 -8.66 -5.12 -7.00
C ALA A 111 -8.98 -3.65 -7.39
N GLN A 112 -8.70 -3.22 -8.63
CA GLN A 112 -8.77 -1.79 -9.01
C GLN A 112 -10.04 -1.34 -9.76
N LYS A 113 -11.04 -2.19 -9.91
CA LYS A 113 -12.28 -1.76 -10.58
C LYS A 113 -13.24 -1.11 -9.58
N LEU A 114 -13.25 0.21 -9.45
CA LEU A 114 -14.44 0.97 -8.98
C LEU A 114 -14.24 2.50 -9.05
N ASP A 115 -14.30 3.06 -10.24
CA ASP A 115 -14.39 4.53 -10.41
C ASP A 115 -15.74 4.97 -11.06
N LEU A 116 -16.71 4.06 -11.10
CA LEU A 116 -18.04 4.29 -11.71
C LEU A 116 -18.99 5.17 -10.87
N LEU A 117 -18.61 5.48 -9.63
CA LEU A 117 -19.50 6.13 -8.67
C LEU A 117 -19.82 7.60 -8.94
N ASN A 118 -19.01 8.28 -9.75
CA ASN A 118 -19.28 9.67 -10.08
C ASN A 118 -20.44 9.88 -11.05
N MET A 119 -20.90 8.80 -11.71
CA MET A 119 -21.96 8.82 -12.71
C MET A 119 -23.33 8.34 -12.20
N LEU A 120 -23.39 7.81 -10.97
CA LEU A 120 -24.63 7.25 -10.44
C LEU A 120 -25.51 8.33 -9.81
N ALA A 121 -26.80 8.25 -10.05
CA ALA A 121 -27.79 9.10 -9.38
C ALA A 121 -27.73 8.89 -7.87
N ARG A 122 -27.70 9.99 -7.10
CA ARG A 122 -27.59 9.97 -5.64
C ARG A 122 -28.76 10.74 -5.04
N ARG A 123 -29.37 10.14 -4.04
CA ARG A 123 -30.34 10.81 -3.19
C ARG A 123 -29.79 10.83 -1.77
N GLU A 124 -29.68 12.01 -1.15
CA GLU A 124 -29.37 12.13 0.27
C GLU A 124 -30.61 11.66 1.07
N VAL A 125 -30.41 10.62 1.90
CA VAL A 125 -31.51 9.99 2.64
C VAL A 125 -31.49 10.46 4.08
N GLU A 126 -30.34 10.38 4.74
CA GLU A 126 -30.19 10.68 6.15
C GLU A 126 -28.74 11.08 6.51
N THR A 127 -28.54 11.45 7.77
CA THR A 127 -27.18 11.64 8.32
C THR A 127 -26.92 10.58 9.40
N PHE A 128 -25.83 9.85 9.25
CA PHE A 128 -25.37 8.91 10.29
C PHE A 128 -24.18 9.52 11.02
N HIS A 129 -24.41 9.96 12.26
CA HIS A 129 -23.44 10.74 13.02
C HIS A 129 -22.98 12.02 12.27
N LYS A 130 -21.74 12.03 11.77
CA LYS A 130 -21.14 13.16 11.02
C LYS A 130 -21.05 12.88 9.53
N ALA A 131 -21.54 11.74 9.07
CA ALA A 131 -21.51 11.33 7.68
C ALA A 131 -22.88 11.50 7.04
N LYS A 132 -22.91 12.03 5.81
CA LYS A 132 -24.12 12.02 4.98
C LYS A 132 -24.28 10.65 4.35
N VAL A 133 -25.51 10.14 4.35
CA VAL A 133 -25.83 8.85 3.74
C VAL A 133 -26.62 9.09 2.47
N TYR A 134 -26.10 8.51 1.38
CA TYR A 134 -26.70 8.62 0.06
C TYR A 134 -27.17 7.25 -0.44
N GLU A 135 -28.36 7.24 -1.01
CA GLU A 135 -28.88 6.09 -1.76
C GLU A 135 -28.34 6.12 -3.19
N LEU A 136 -27.87 4.98 -3.65
CA LEU A 136 -27.45 4.74 -5.03
C LEU A 136 -28.45 3.82 -5.73
N ASP A 137 -28.86 4.21 -6.92
CA ASP A 137 -29.70 3.37 -7.78
C ASP A 137 -28.81 2.39 -8.57
N VAL A 138 -28.35 1.36 -7.86
CA VAL A 138 -27.54 0.26 -8.42
C VAL A 138 -28.09 -1.08 -7.97
N PRO A 139 -28.05 -2.10 -8.84
CA PRO A 139 -28.51 -3.44 -8.49
C PRO A 139 -27.54 -4.11 -7.50
N GLY A 140 -28.09 -4.94 -6.62
CA GLY A 140 -27.32 -5.71 -5.63
C GLY A 140 -26.94 -4.92 -4.39
N TYR A 141 -26.18 -5.57 -3.50
CA TYR A 141 -25.73 -4.97 -2.24
C TYR A 141 -24.41 -4.24 -2.46
N LEU A 142 -24.43 -2.92 -2.33
CA LEU A 142 -23.24 -2.07 -2.42
C LEU A 142 -23.22 -1.11 -1.25
N ALA A 143 -22.10 -1.06 -0.55
CA ALA A 143 -21.79 -0.05 0.47
C ALA A 143 -20.38 0.46 0.25
N LEU A 144 -20.19 1.75 0.38
CA LEU A 144 -18.88 2.37 0.24
C LEU A 144 -18.83 3.76 0.86
N THR A 145 -17.65 4.17 1.22
CA THR A 145 -17.36 5.48 1.81
C THR A 145 -16.51 6.33 0.87
N LYS A 146 -16.92 7.58 0.64
CA LYS A 146 -16.14 8.58 -0.11
C LYS A 146 -16.37 9.98 0.48
N ASP A 147 -15.30 10.73 0.68
CA ASP A 147 -15.31 12.14 1.09
C ASP A 147 -16.25 12.47 2.28
N TYR A 148 -16.12 11.71 3.37
CA TYR A 148 -16.97 11.81 4.56
C TYR A 148 -18.45 11.47 4.36
N SER A 149 -18.77 10.81 3.26
CA SER A 149 -20.13 10.36 2.94
C SER A 149 -20.18 8.85 2.78
N ILE A 150 -21.29 8.26 3.16
CA ILE A 150 -21.59 6.83 3.01
C ILE A 150 -22.56 6.68 1.84
N TYR A 151 -22.29 5.77 0.95
CA TYR A 151 -23.12 5.46 -0.21
C TYR A 151 -23.60 4.02 -0.12
N LEU A 152 -24.91 3.83 -0.14
CA LEU A 152 -25.54 2.52 -0.01
C LEU A 152 -26.47 2.29 -1.20
N SER A 153 -26.49 1.09 -1.76
CA SER A 153 -27.50 0.73 -2.75
C SER A 153 -28.87 0.57 -2.10
N LYS A 154 -29.93 0.68 -2.88
CA LYS A 154 -31.30 0.52 -2.43
C LYS A 154 -31.52 -0.79 -1.68
N ALA A 155 -30.96 -1.91 -2.18
CA ALA A 155 -31.05 -3.21 -1.52
C ALA A 155 -30.49 -3.22 -0.09
N VAL A 156 -29.50 -2.37 0.22
CA VAL A 156 -28.95 -2.26 1.59
C VAL A 156 -29.95 -1.62 2.56
N PHE A 157 -30.76 -0.67 2.09
CA PHE A 157 -31.81 -0.06 2.92
C PHE A 157 -32.97 -1.03 3.22
N GLU A 158 -33.13 -2.07 2.40
CA GLU A 158 -34.13 -3.12 2.62
C GLU A 158 -33.70 -4.20 3.65
N LEU A 159 -32.47 -4.13 4.14
CA LEU A 159 -31.96 -5.04 5.15
C LEU A 159 -32.66 -4.84 6.51
N PRO A 160 -32.73 -5.89 7.34
CA PRO A 160 -33.14 -5.73 8.74
C PRO A 160 -32.34 -4.63 9.42
N GLU A 161 -33.02 -3.81 10.24
CA GLU A 161 -32.43 -2.64 10.91
C GLU A 161 -31.06 -2.91 11.58
N ARG A 162 -30.92 -4.09 12.23
CA ARG A 162 -29.67 -4.50 12.87
C ARG A 162 -28.52 -4.68 11.88
N GLN A 163 -28.82 -5.28 10.72
CA GLN A 163 -27.82 -5.49 9.67
C GLN A 163 -27.47 -4.18 8.98
N LEU A 164 -28.46 -3.34 8.66
CA LEU A 164 -28.25 -2.00 8.12
C LEU A 164 -27.36 -1.18 9.06
N ASN A 165 -27.65 -1.20 10.35
CA ASN A 165 -26.85 -0.51 11.37
C ASN A 165 -25.41 -1.05 11.43
N ALA A 166 -25.22 -2.36 11.25
CA ALA A 166 -23.88 -2.95 11.19
C ALA A 166 -23.09 -2.47 9.97
N VAL A 167 -23.72 -2.36 8.80
CA VAL A 167 -23.12 -1.79 7.58
C VAL A 167 -22.75 -0.32 7.81
N LEU A 168 -23.66 0.47 8.36
CA LEU A 168 -23.42 1.90 8.63
C LEU A 168 -22.24 2.11 9.59
N TRP A 169 -22.13 1.32 10.66
CA TRP A 169 -20.99 1.40 11.57
C TRP A 169 -19.67 0.97 10.94
N HIS A 170 -19.70 -0.02 10.03
CA HIS A 170 -18.51 -0.42 9.27
C HIS A 170 -18.04 0.71 8.36
N GLU A 171 -18.93 1.29 7.54
CA GLU A 171 -18.61 2.40 6.65
C GLU A 171 -18.19 3.66 7.42
N TYR A 172 -18.87 3.95 8.54
CA TYR A 172 -18.44 5.04 9.42
C TYR A 172 -17.06 4.79 10.04
N GLY A 173 -16.69 3.53 10.28
CA GLY A 173 -15.35 3.13 10.69
C GLY A 173 -14.29 3.59 9.70
N HIS A 174 -14.52 3.46 8.38
CA HIS A 174 -13.62 3.97 7.34
C HIS A 174 -13.44 5.49 7.41
N ILE A 175 -14.53 6.25 7.68
CA ILE A 175 -14.46 7.70 7.86
C ILE A 175 -13.64 8.05 9.11
N ARG A 176 -13.99 7.43 10.24
CA ARG A 176 -13.41 7.75 11.55
C ARG A 176 -11.93 7.46 11.64
N LEU A 177 -11.47 6.39 10.99
CA LEU A 177 -10.08 5.94 10.95
C LEU A 177 -9.27 6.59 9.80
N GLY A 178 -9.92 7.40 8.95
CA GLY A 178 -9.24 8.13 7.88
C GLY A 178 -8.73 7.22 6.75
N HIS A 179 -9.33 6.05 6.54
CA HIS A 179 -8.88 5.03 5.59
C HIS A 179 -8.79 5.56 4.16
N GLN A 180 -9.64 6.50 3.77
CA GLN A 180 -9.60 7.08 2.44
C GLN A 180 -8.32 7.90 2.21
N ARG A 181 -7.93 8.72 3.21
CA ARG A 181 -6.65 9.47 3.14
C ARG A 181 -5.47 8.52 3.06
N LEU A 182 -5.52 7.43 3.84
CA LEU A 182 -4.51 6.40 3.85
C LEU A 182 -4.40 5.70 2.48
N LYS A 183 -5.53 5.30 1.88
CA LYS A 183 -5.56 4.68 0.53
C LYS A 183 -5.05 5.66 -0.54
N ARG A 184 -5.41 6.95 -0.49
CA ARG A 184 -4.87 7.98 -1.40
C ARG A 184 -3.35 8.15 -1.24
N PHE A 185 -2.88 8.22 0.00
CA PHE A 185 -1.45 8.32 0.28
C PHE A 185 -0.67 7.09 -0.20
N THR A 186 -1.21 5.89 0.01
CA THR A 186 -0.64 4.64 -0.50
C THR A 186 -0.54 4.67 -2.04
N SER A 187 -1.59 5.14 -2.72
CA SER A 187 -1.60 5.28 -4.18
C SER A 187 -0.53 6.26 -4.67
N LEU A 188 -0.36 7.39 -3.98
CA LEU A 188 0.69 8.36 -4.28
C LEU A 188 2.09 7.74 -4.12
N MET A 189 2.31 7.00 -3.03
CA MET A 189 3.58 6.31 -2.79
C MET A 189 3.89 5.27 -3.88
N MET A 190 2.89 4.57 -4.37
CA MET A 190 3.04 3.65 -5.51
C MET A 190 3.48 4.37 -6.79
N GLN A 191 2.98 5.59 -7.01
CA GLN A 191 3.36 6.39 -8.18
C GLN A 191 4.79 6.94 -8.06
N LEU A 192 5.21 7.31 -6.84
CA LEU A 192 6.56 7.82 -6.58
C LEU A 192 7.64 6.74 -6.60
N ALA A 193 7.29 5.52 -6.21
CA ALA A 193 8.23 4.39 -6.16
C ALA A 193 7.69 3.16 -6.91
N PRO A 194 7.42 3.25 -8.23
CA PRO A 194 6.88 2.14 -9.02
C PRO A 194 7.84 0.96 -9.12
N TRP A 195 9.13 1.20 -8.90
CA TRP A 195 10.20 0.20 -8.91
C TRP A 195 10.22 -0.66 -7.64
N LEU A 196 9.56 -0.23 -6.55
CA LEU A 196 9.43 -1.04 -5.34
C LEU A 196 8.27 -2.04 -5.51
N VAL A 197 8.59 -3.31 -5.71
CA VAL A 197 7.61 -4.42 -5.81
C VAL A 197 6.71 -4.48 -4.56
N VAL A 198 7.26 -4.15 -3.40
CA VAL A 198 6.51 -3.99 -2.13
C VAL A 198 5.33 -3.02 -2.28
N SER A 199 5.40 -2.04 -3.18
CA SER A 199 4.35 -1.03 -3.31
C SER A 199 2.97 -1.64 -3.60
N ARG A 200 2.91 -2.71 -4.38
CA ARG A 200 1.64 -3.40 -4.73
C ARG A 200 1.14 -4.30 -3.61
N GLY A 201 2.02 -5.12 -3.05
CA GLY A 201 1.72 -5.90 -1.85
C GLY A 201 1.33 -5.02 -0.67
N PHE A 202 2.00 -3.89 -0.53
CA PHE A 202 1.70 -2.86 0.44
C PHE A 202 0.27 -2.30 0.26
N SER A 203 -0.12 -1.91 -0.96
CA SER A 203 -1.47 -1.39 -1.22
C SER A 203 -2.55 -2.43 -0.89
N TYR A 204 -2.35 -3.67 -1.29
CA TYR A 204 -3.27 -4.77 -1.01
C TYR A 204 -3.41 -5.04 0.50
N GLU A 205 -2.29 -5.17 1.21
CA GLU A 205 -2.32 -5.42 2.66
C GLU A 205 -2.86 -4.22 3.44
N ILE A 206 -2.54 -2.99 3.05
CA ILE A 206 -3.14 -1.79 3.65
C ILE A 206 -4.65 -1.77 3.44
N ALA A 207 -5.15 -2.07 2.23
CA ALA A 207 -6.58 -2.14 1.99
C ALA A 207 -7.25 -3.18 2.89
N LYS A 208 -6.69 -4.39 2.98
CA LYS A 208 -7.17 -5.47 3.84
C LYS A 208 -7.14 -5.10 5.33
N LEU A 209 -6.06 -4.47 5.80
CA LEU A 209 -5.96 -4.02 7.20
C LEU A 209 -6.96 -2.90 7.51
N CYS A 210 -7.26 -2.02 6.54
CA CYS A 210 -8.32 -1.03 6.66
C CYS A 210 -9.70 -1.68 6.85
N GLU A 211 -10.01 -2.73 6.07
CA GLU A 211 -11.26 -3.48 6.23
C GLU A 211 -11.35 -4.12 7.64
N LEU A 212 -10.27 -4.79 8.09
CA LEU A 212 -10.22 -5.38 9.42
C LEU A 212 -10.32 -4.34 10.55
N ALA A 213 -9.75 -3.15 10.35
CA ALA A 213 -9.85 -2.06 11.32
C ALA A 213 -11.27 -1.48 11.38
N ALA A 214 -11.95 -1.35 10.23
CA ALA A 214 -13.33 -0.91 10.15
C ALA A 214 -14.28 -1.92 10.82
N ASP A 215 -14.08 -3.22 10.58
CA ASP A 215 -14.81 -4.28 11.29
C ASP A 215 -14.62 -4.20 12.81
N LYS A 216 -13.37 -4.08 13.23
CA LYS A 216 -13.05 -3.97 14.66
C LYS A 216 -13.67 -2.71 15.29
N TYR A 217 -13.81 -1.66 14.53
CA TYR A 217 -14.50 -0.44 14.97
C TYR A 217 -16.01 -0.70 15.09
N ALA A 218 -16.63 -1.31 14.09
CA ALA A 218 -18.06 -1.66 14.08
C ALA A 218 -18.42 -2.62 15.21
N LEU A 219 -17.62 -3.65 15.47
CA LEU A 219 -17.83 -4.64 16.54
C LEU A 219 -17.85 -4.05 17.96
N ARG A 220 -17.44 -2.80 18.15
CA ARG A 220 -17.62 -2.09 19.43
C ARG A 220 -19.02 -1.50 19.61
N LYS A 221 -19.83 -1.51 18.53
CA LYS A 221 -21.12 -0.83 18.45
C LYS A 221 -22.28 -1.76 18.12
N VAL A 222 -21.98 -2.88 17.44
CA VAL A 222 -22.96 -3.86 16.99
C VAL A 222 -22.54 -5.28 17.36
N TYR A 223 -23.49 -6.21 17.32
CA TYR A 223 -23.19 -7.62 17.56
C TYR A 223 -22.45 -8.24 16.38
N SER A 224 -21.52 -9.13 16.67
CA SER A 224 -20.71 -9.81 15.64
C SER A 224 -21.56 -10.61 14.65
N LYS A 225 -22.68 -11.19 15.09
CA LYS A 225 -23.62 -11.93 14.24
C LYS A 225 -24.17 -11.05 13.13
N ASP A 226 -24.67 -9.85 13.49
CA ASP A 226 -25.30 -8.92 12.54
C ASP A 226 -24.27 -8.44 11.49
N LEU A 227 -23.03 -8.17 11.89
CA LEU A 227 -21.96 -7.79 10.97
C LEU A 227 -21.56 -8.94 10.02
N ILE A 228 -21.47 -10.16 10.53
CA ILE A 228 -21.12 -11.34 9.71
C ILE A 228 -22.26 -11.63 8.70
N GLU A 229 -23.51 -11.58 9.11
CA GLU A 229 -24.67 -11.78 8.24
C GLU A 229 -24.71 -10.70 7.14
N ALA A 230 -24.54 -9.43 7.52
CA ALA A 230 -24.46 -8.35 6.56
C ALA A 230 -23.34 -8.58 5.53
N ARG A 231 -22.11 -8.89 5.98
CA ARG A 231 -20.96 -9.11 5.09
C ARG A 231 -21.15 -10.21 4.05
N ARG A 232 -21.89 -11.26 4.39
CA ARG A 232 -22.19 -12.35 3.43
C ARG A 232 -22.97 -11.89 2.20
N LEU A 233 -23.69 -10.78 2.30
CA LEU A 233 -24.47 -10.24 1.20
C LEU A 233 -23.61 -9.43 0.21
N PHE A 234 -22.43 -8.98 0.63
CA PHE A 234 -21.48 -8.21 -0.20
C PHE A 234 -20.35 -9.05 -0.80
N SER A 235 -20.34 -10.39 -0.60
CA SER A 235 -19.30 -11.31 -1.08
C SER A 235 -19.54 -11.88 -2.49
#